data_15a1018730acbc091b8fe6cd962e335a
#
_entry.id   15a1018730acbc091b8fe6cd962e335a
#
_cell.length_a   1.000
_cell.length_b   1.000
_cell.length_c   1.000
_cell.angle_alpha   90.00
_cell.angle_beta   90.00
_cell.angle_gamma   90.00
#
_symmetry.space_group_name_H-M   'P 1'
#
loop_
_entity.id
_entity.type
_entity.pdbx_description
1 polymer ?
#
loop_
_entity_poly.entity_id
_entity_poly.type
_entity_poly.pdbx_seq_one_letter_code
_entity_poly.pdbx_strand_id
1 'polypeptide(L)' 'VIADGSIHIHGTLRGRAIAGASGQHEARIICHDLQAELVSIAGDYWLSDQIESEYWQQKVMISKAEESLHLETLTI' A
#
# COMPACT_ATOMS: atom_id res chain seq x y z
N VAL A 1 2.31 -8.74 -5.73
CA VAL A 1 3.69 -8.21 -5.80
C VAL A 1 4.32 -8.27 -4.42
N ILE A 2 5.51 -8.79 -4.35
CA ILE A 2 6.27 -8.88 -3.10
C ILE A 2 7.63 -8.24 -3.34
N ALA A 3 8.03 -7.32 -2.47
CA ALA A 3 9.33 -6.66 -2.56
C ALA A 3 9.92 -6.44 -1.17
N ASP A 4 11.25 -6.49 -1.09
CA ASP A 4 11.95 -6.19 0.16
C ASP A 4 11.88 -4.69 0.50
N GLY A 5 11.88 -3.87 -0.52
CA GLY A 5 11.77 -2.43 -0.38
C GLY A 5 10.39 -1.91 -0.75
N SER A 6 10.35 -0.69 -1.25
CA SER A 6 9.11 -0.04 -1.66
C SER A 6 8.59 -0.59 -2.99
N ILE A 7 7.30 -0.42 -3.20
CA ILE A 7 6.61 -0.80 -4.44
C ILE A 7 6.03 0.45 -5.06
N HIS A 8 6.27 0.63 -6.36
CA HIS A 8 5.69 1.74 -7.11
C HIS A 8 4.99 1.19 -8.35
N ILE A 9 3.68 1.34 -8.41
CA ILE A 9 2.85 0.85 -9.50
C ILE A 9 2.33 2.06 -10.29
N HIS A 10 2.70 2.15 -11.55
CA HIS A 10 2.27 3.26 -12.42
C HIS A 10 0.87 3.09 -13.00
N GLY A 11 0.16 2.09 -12.57
CA GLY A 11 -1.20 1.83 -13.03
C GLY A 11 -2.05 1.34 -11.89
N THR A 12 -2.93 0.40 -12.20
CA THR A 12 -3.82 -0.18 -11.20
C THR A 12 -3.09 -1.22 -10.36
N LEU A 13 -3.17 -1.08 -9.05
CA LEU A 13 -2.68 -2.09 -8.12
C LEU A 13 -3.84 -3.04 -7.79
N ARG A 14 -3.72 -4.28 -8.24
CA ARG A 14 -4.70 -5.33 -7.99
C ARG A 14 -4.03 -6.49 -7.28
N GLY A 15 -4.86 -7.33 -6.64
CA GLY A 15 -4.35 -8.49 -5.92
C GLY A 15 -3.64 -8.08 -4.63
N ARG A 16 -2.46 -8.61 -4.42
CA ARG A 16 -1.72 -8.42 -3.18
C ARG A 16 -0.45 -7.63 -3.41
N ALA A 17 -0.17 -6.68 -2.51
CA ALA A 17 1.06 -5.91 -2.54
C ALA A 17 1.71 -6.01 -1.17
N ILE A 18 2.91 -6.59 -1.12
CA ILE A 18 3.66 -6.79 0.11
C ILE A 18 5.00 -6.10 -0.03
N ALA A 19 5.17 -5.01 0.70
CA ALA A 19 6.41 -4.25 0.72
C ALA A 19 7.14 -4.49 2.04
N GLY A 20 8.44 -4.28 2.03
CA GLY A 20 9.25 -4.47 3.23
C GLY A 20 9.21 -5.90 3.73
N ALA A 21 9.24 -6.88 2.83
CA ALA A 21 9.08 -8.29 3.17
C ALA A 21 10.12 -8.78 4.18
N SER A 22 11.29 -8.16 4.22
CA SER A 22 12.34 -8.48 5.19
C SER A 22 12.27 -7.65 6.46
N GLY A 23 11.17 -6.91 6.68
CA GLY A 23 10.96 -6.12 7.87
C GLY A 23 11.34 -4.65 7.78
N GLN A 24 11.48 -4.13 6.56
CA GLN A 24 11.81 -2.70 6.37
C GLN A 24 10.61 -1.82 6.63
N HIS A 25 10.59 -1.16 7.78
CA HIS A 25 9.50 -0.28 8.20
C HIS A 25 9.38 0.99 7.36
N GLU A 26 10.43 1.35 6.63
CA GLU A 26 10.44 2.55 5.79
C GLU A 26 9.89 2.29 4.39
N ALA A 27 9.58 1.06 4.05
CA ALA A 27 9.05 0.72 2.75
C ALA A 27 7.68 1.39 2.55
N ARG A 28 7.37 1.75 1.30
CA ARG A 28 6.12 2.40 0.95
C ARG A 28 5.55 1.75 -0.30
N ILE A 29 4.23 1.84 -0.43
CA ILE A 29 3.54 1.39 -1.63
C ILE A 29 2.89 2.59 -2.27
N ILE A 30 3.23 2.86 -3.53
CA ILE A 30 2.64 3.96 -4.29
C ILE A 30 1.96 3.36 -5.50
N CYS A 31 0.70 3.72 -5.73
CA CYS A 31 -0.03 3.27 -6.90
C CYS A 31 -0.91 4.39 -7.43
N HIS A 32 -1.25 4.31 -8.73
CA HIS A 32 -2.07 5.31 -9.37
C HIS A 32 -3.56 5.00 -9.29
N ASP A 33 -3.91 3.75 -8.98
CA ASP A 33 -5.30 3.31 -8.90
C ASP A 33 -5.37 2.14 -7.93
N LEU A 34 -5.83 2.40 -6.71
CA LEU A 34 -5.84 1.40 -5.65
C LEU A 34 -7.06 0.49 -5.76
N GLN A 35 -6.82 -0.77 -6.11
CA GLN A 35 -7.83 -1.83 -6.15
C GLN A 35 -7.30 -3.13 -5.56
N ALA A 36 -6.43 -3.02 -4.57
CA ALA A 36 -5.77 -4.18 -4.00
C ALA A 36 -6.67 -4.97 -3.07
N GLU A 37 -6.52 -6.28 -3.09
CA GLU A 37 -7.18 -7.17 -2.11
C GLU A 37 -6.49 -7.10 -0.76
N LEU A 38 -5.17 -6.91 -0.77
CA LEU A 38 -4.36 -6.86 0.44
C LEU A 38 -3.16 -5.95 0.20
N VAL A 39 -2.88 -5.09 1.15
CA VAL A 39 -1.66 -4.29 1.18
C VAL A 39 -0.94 -4.57 2.50
N SER A 40 0.36 -4.74 2.43
CA SER A 40 1.17 -5.06 3.61
C SER A 40 2.49 -4.31 3.58
N ILE A 41 2.91 -3.79 4.72
CA ILE A 41 4.23 -3.20 4.88
C ILE A 41 4.82 -3.73 6.18
N ALA A 42 5.97 -4.39 6.06
CA ALA A 42 6.74 -4.87 7.20
C ALA A 42 5.89 -5.68 8.20
N GLY A 43 4.98 -6.51 7.69
CA GLY A 43 4.16 -7.38 8.53
C GLY A 43 2.81 -6.85 8.92
N ASP A 44 2.58 -5.54 8.84
CA ASP A 44 1.26 -4.96 9.06
C ASP A 44 0.50 -4.94 7.75
N TYR A 45 -0.75 -5.35 7.77
CA TYR A 45 -1.53 -5.47 6.54
C TYR A 45 -2.96 -4.98 6.72
N TRP A 46 -3.54 -4.58 5.59
CA TRP A 46 -4.96 -4.26 5.49
C TRP A 46 -5.56 -5.06 4.34
N LEU A 47 -6.73 -5.62 4.58
CA LEU A 47 -7.53 -6.26 3.54
C LEU A 47 -8.37 -5.19 2.84
N SER A 48 -8.91 -5.55 1.67
CA SER A 48 -9.68 -4.60 0.86
C SER A 48 -10.86 -3.97 1.60
N ASP A 49 -11.51 -4.74 2.47
CA ASP A 49 -12.66 -4.26 3.23
C ASP A 49 -12.27 -3.32 4.38
N GLN A 50 -10.99 -3.25 4.71
CA GLN A 50 -10.47 -2.31 5.70
C GLN A 50 -10.02 -1.00 5.08
N ILE A 51 -9.92 -0.94 3.75
CA ILE A 51 -9.54 0.26 3.02
C ILE A 51 -10.78 1.13 2.85
N GLU A 52 -10.70 2.38 3.33
CA GLU A 52 -11.82 3.29 3.21
C GLU A 52 -12.11 3.62 1.75
N SER A 53 -13.39 3.80 1.42
CA SER A 53 -13.81 4.02 0.04
C SER A 53 -13.21 5.29 -0.57
N GLU A 54 -12.81 6.27 0.23
CA GLU A 54 -12.19 7.49 -0.27
C GLU A 54 -10.82 7.24 -0.89
N TYR A 55 -10.18 6.12 -0.55
CA TYR A 55 -8.90 5.75 -1.13
C TYR A 55 -9.02 4.78 -2.31
N TRP A 56 -10.20 4.18 -2.46
CA TRP A 56 -10.44 3.18 -3.49
C TRP A 56 -10.42 3.83 -4.86
N GLN A 57 -9.69 3.24 -5.79
CA GLN A 57 -9.52 3.74 -7.15
C GLN A 57 -8.87 5.13 -7.21
N GLN A 58 -8.08 5.46 -6.20
CA GLN A 58 -7.38 6.74 -6.15
C GLN A 58 -5.87 6.53 -6.22
N LYS A 59 -5.16 7.59 -6.56
CA LYS A 59 -3.71 7.59 -6.49
C LYS A 59 -3.33 7.78 -5.03
N VAL A 60 -2.67 6.78 -4.46
CA VAL A 60 -2.38 6.78 -3.02
C VAL A 60 -0.94 6.36 -2.74
N MET A 61 -0.46 6.80 -1.60
CA MET A 61 0.78 6.34 -1.01
C MET A 61 0.43 5.67 0.32
N ILE A 62 0.92 4.45 0.50
CA ILE A 62 0.73 3.70 1.72
C ILE A 62 2.08 3.60 2.42
N SER A 63 2.10 4.00 3.68
CA SER A 63 3.30 3.93 4.50
C SER A 63 2.97 3.33 5.86
N LYS A 64 4.00 2.91 6.57
CA LYS A 64 3.83 2.42 7.93
C LYS A 64 4.22 3.52 8.90
N ALA A 65 3.30 3.91 9.77
CA ALA A 65 3.52 4.90 10.81
C ALA A 65 3.36 4.22 12.15
N GLU A 66 4.45 4.11 12.90
CA GLU A 66 4.49 3.43 14.19
C GLU A 66 4.03 1.98 14.05
N GLU A 67 2.84 1.62 14.54
CA GLU A 67 2.34 0.25 14.52
C GLU A 67 1.21 0.02 13.53
N SER A 68 0.90 1.00 12.69
CA SER A 68 -0.21 0.89 11.77
C SER A 68 0.12 1.43 10.39
N LEU A 69 -0.69 1.06 9.42
CA LEU A 69 -0.55 1.58 8.06
C LEU A 69 -1.24 2.94 7.97
N HIS A 70 -0.68 3.79 7.14
CA HIS A 70 -1.20 5.12 6.88
C HIS A 70 -1.36 5.30 5.38
N LEU A 71 -2.56 5.68 4.95
CA LEU A 71 -2.85 5.93 3.54
C LEU A 71 -3.00 7.42 3.32
N GLU A 72 -2.45 7.89 2.21
CA GLU A 72 -2.53 9.29 1.83
C GLU A 72 -2.84 9.38 0.36
N THR A 73 -3.85 10.18 0.00
CA THR A 73 -4.15 10.42 -1.41
C THR A 73 -3.13 11.40 -1.98
N LEU A 74 -2.65 11.08 -3.19
CA LEU A 74 -1.70 11.94 -3.88
C LEU A 74 -2.44 12.77 -4.92
N THR A 75 -2.24 14.07 -4.85
CA THR A 75 -2.79 14.98 -5.86
C THR A 75 -1.65 15.51 -6.72
N ILE A 76 -1.86 15.46 -8.02
CA ILE A 76 -0.90 16.00 -8.98
C ILE A 76 -1.57 17.12 -9.74
#